data_6cbbe8d996b2d1f5a1b9b676845bc79b
#
_entry.id   6cbbe8d996b2d1f5a1b9b676845bc79b
#
_cell.length_a   1.000
_cell.length_b   1.000
_cell.length_c   1.000
_cell.angle_alpha   90.00
_cell.angle_beta   90.00
_cell.angle_gamma   90.00
#
_symmetry.space_group_name_H-M   'P 1'
#
loop_
_entity.id
_entity.type
_entity.pdbx_description
1 polymer ?
#
loop_
_entity_poly.entity_id
_entity_poly.type
_entity_poly.pdbx_seq_one_letter_code
_entity_poly.pdbx_strand_id
1 'polypeptide(L)'
;MIVNLNFMFFLNSILLGVGLAMDAFSVSLANGMNEPGMRRHRVFLITGTFGAFQAAMPLIGWAFVHLAIEKFMAFRKFVPWIALALLLFIGGKMIAEGIRDRAKPEDETEFGRKLGIRLLLLQGIATSIDALSVGFTIAEYDWLAALIAAVLIAVTTFFICIAGVLLGRKFGTWLSWRASVLGGAILVIIGIEIFIKGLLLK
;
A
#
# COMPACT_ATOMS: atom_id res chain seq x y z
N MET A 1 29.88 7.97 -1.70
CA MET A 1 29.76 9.13 -2.60
C MET A 1 28.75 10.07 -1.95
N ILE A 2 29.09 11.33 -1.62
CA ILE A 2 28.12 12.26 -1.02
C ILE A 2 27.14 12.65 -2.12
N VAL A 3 25.90 12.20 -2.00
CA VAL A 3 24.84 12.55 -2.95
C VAL A 3 24.53 14.04 -2.78
N ASN A 4 24.69 14.83 -3.85
CA ASN A 4 24.29 16.22 -3.83
C ASN A 4 22.77 16.32 -3.66
N LEU A 5 22.31 16.86 -2.53
CA LEU A 5 20.89 17.16 -2.26
C LEU A 5 20.43 18.35 -3.14
N ASN A 6 20.39 18.12 -4.43
CA ASN A 6 19.97 19.10 -5.44
C ASN A 6 18.47 18.96 -5.75
N PHE A 7 17.93 19.89 -6.52
CA PHE A 7 16.53 19.87 -6.93
C PHE A 7 16.11 18.53 -7.56
N MET A 8 16.98 17.92 -8.37
CA MET A 8 16.71 16.63 -9.03
C MET A 8 16.58 15.49 -8.04
N PHE A 9 17.34 15.50 -6.94
CA PHE A 9 17.20 14.50 -5.87
C PHE A 9 15.80 14.56 -5.23
N PHE A 10 15.32 15.76 -4.88
CA PHE A 10 13.98 15.94 -4.30
C PHE A 10 12.89 15.56 -5.30
N LEU A 11 13.00 15.99 -6.55
CA LEU A 11 12.05 15.66 -7.60
C LEU A 11 11.97 14.14 -7.83
N ASN A 12 13.10 13.46 -7.97
CA ASN A 12 13.16 12.01 -8.17
C ASN A 12 12.57 11.27 -6.96
N SER A 13 12.87 11.70 -5.74
CA SER A 13 12.33 11.07 -4.52
C SER A 13 10.81 11.23 -4.42
N ILE A 14 10.27 12.39 -4.81
CA ILE A 14 8.83 12.61 -4.86
C ILE A 14 8.18 11.77 -5.98
N LEU A 15 8.77 11.71 -7.16
CA LEU A 15 8.27 10.90 -8.28
C LEU A 15 8.28 9.40 -7.94
N LEU A 16 9.34 8.91 -7.28
CA LEU A 16 9.36 7.56 -6.73
C LEU A 16 8.22 7.36 -5.72
N GLY A 17 8.01 8.32 -4.82
CA GLY A 17 6.91 8.28 -3.86
C GLY A 17 5.54 8.23 -4.53
N VAL A 18 5.32 8.99 -5.61
CA VAL A 18 4.07 8.94 -6.40
C VAL A 18 3.89 7.57 -7.03
N GLY A 19 4.94 7.02 -7.66
CA GLY A 19 4.87 5.69 -8.29
C GLY A 19 4.53 4.59 -7.29
N LEU A 20 5.24 4.54 -6.16
CA LEU A 20 5.04 3.57 -5.10
C LEU A 20 3.71 3.73 -4.35
N ALA A 21 3.16 4.95 -4.31
CA ALA A 21 1.91 5.22 -3.61
C ALA A 21 0.67 4.68 -4.34
N MET A 22 0.75 4.24 -5.60
CA MET A 22 -0.42 3.85 -6.39
C MET A 22 -1.13 2.62 -5.81
N ASP A 23 -0.37 1.62 -5.35
CA ASP A 23 -0.94 0.43 -4.71
C ASP A 23 -1.58 0.80 -3.37
N ALA A 24 -0.89 1.58 -2.55
CA ALA A 24 -1.41 2.07 -1.28
C ALA A 24 -2.64 2.99 -1.45
N PHE A 25 -2.68 3.81 -2.52
CA PHE A 25 -3.85 4.61 -2.90
C PHE A 25 -5.07 3.72 -3.18
N SER A 26 -4.89 2.69 -3.98
CA SER A 26 -5.97 1.78 -4.38
C SER A 26 -6.54 1.02 -3.17
N VAL A 27 -5.66 0.55 -2.27
CA VAL A 27 -6.06 -0.08 -1.01
C VAL A 27 -6.75 0.94 -0.08
N SER A 28 -6.25 2.17 -0.02
CA SER A 28 -6.86 3.27 0.75
C SER A 28 -8.26 3.62 0.23
N LEU A 29 -8.43 3.64 -1.09
CA LEU A 29 -9.73 3.81 -1.75
C LEU A 29 -10.69 2.70 -1.32
N ALA A 30 -10.27 1.44 -1.41
CA ALA A 30 -11.05 0.28 -1.00
C ALA A 30 -11.45 0.34 0.49
N ASN A 31 -10.52 0.71 1.37
CA ASN A 31 -10.79 0.90 2.80
C ASN A 31 -11.79 2.03 3.06
N GLY A 32 -11.68 3.15 2.32
CA GLY A 32 -12.62 4.24 2.38
C GLY A 32 -14.03 3.85 1.92
N MET A 33 -14.14 3.04 0.86
CA MET A 33 -15.40 2.49 0.38
C MET A 33 -16.04 1.55 1.40
N ASN A 34 -15.24 0.73 2.08
CA ASN A 34 -15.70 -0.24 3.08
C ASN A 34 -16.16 0.44 4.39
N GLU A 35 -15.62 1.60 4.75
CA GLU A 35 -15.98 2.35 5.97
C GLU A 35 -16.29 3.83 5.64
N PRO A 36 -17.45 4.15 5.02
CA PRO A 36 -17.78 5.52 4.62
C PRO A 36 -17.86 6.51 5.79
N GLY A 37 -18.30 6.04 6.97
CA GLY A 37 -18.38 6.79 8.22
C GLY A 37 -17.06 6.90 9.00
N MET A 38 -15.93 6.56 8.39
CA MET A 38 -14.62 6.54 9.04
C MET A 38 -14.29 7.88 9.73
N ARG A 39 -13.91 7.83 11.02
CA ARG A 39 -13.50 9.01 11.79
C ARG A 39 -12.13 9.51 11.32
N ARG A 40 -11.87 10.81 11.43
CA ARG A 40 -10.62 11.44 10.99
C ARG A 40 -9.36 10.75 11.53
N HIS A 41 -9.34 10.40 12.85
CA HIS A 41 -8.17 9.73 13.43
C HIS A 41 -7.87 8.37 12.78
N ARG A 42 -8.89 7.65 12.30
CA ARG A 42 -8.70 6.38 11.57
C ARG A 42 -8.14 6.60 10.17
N VAL A 43 -8.56 7.68 9.51
CA VAL A 43 -7.95 8.08 8.23
C VAL A 43 -6.44 8.27 8.43
N PHE A 44 -6.06 9.07 9.45
CA PHE A 44 -4.65 9.31 9.77
C PHE A 44 -3.91 8.02 10.18
N LEU A 45 -4.57 7.11 10.91
CA LEU A 45 -3.97 5.82 11.28
C LEU A 45 -3.67 4.99 10.03
N ILE A 46 -4.63 4.85 9.11
CA ILE A 46 -4.48 4.06 7.88
C ILE A 46 -3.39 4.67 6.99
N THR A 47 -3.51 5.95 6.68
CA THR A 47 -2.56 6.64 5.78
C THR A 47 -1.17 6.76 6.38
N GLY A 48 -1.08 6.98 7.71
CA GLY A 48 0.18 6.98 8.45
C GLY A 48 0.84 5.60 8.46
N THR A 49 0.08 4.53 8.60
CA THR A 49 0.60 3.16 8.51
C THR A 49 1.19 2.90 7.12
N PHE A 50 0.47 3.24 6.05
CA PHE A 50 0.99 3.05 4.68
C PHE A 50 2.23 3.92 4.43
N GLY A 51 2.23 5.20 4.84
CA GLY A 51 3.42 6.05 4.76
C GLY A 51 4.61 5.49 5.53
N ALA A 52 4.39 4.97 6.74
CA ALA A 52 5.46 4.36 7.54
C ALA A 52 6.06 3.11 6.88
N PHE A 53 5.24 2.23 6.31
CA PHE A 53 5.73 1.07 5.55
C PHE A 53 6.47 1.50 4.27
N GLN A 54 5.98 2.52 3.58
CA GLN A 54 6.62 3.07 2.39
C GLN A 54 7.95 3.79 2.67
N ALA A 55 8.20 4.24 3.91
CA ALA A 55 9.52 4.70 4.34
C ALA A 55 10.42 3.54 4.78
N ALA A 56 9.86 2.61 5.58
CA ALA A 56 10.62 1.52 6.17
C ALA A 56 11.17 0.55 5.11
N MET A 57 10.38 0.21 4.10
CA MET A 57 10.77 -0.79 3.11
C MET A 57 11.96 -0.39 2.23
N PRO A 58 12.05 0.83 1.66
CA PRO A 58 13.27 1.26 0.96
C PRO A 58 14.50 1.28 1.87
N LEU A 59 14.34 1.70 3.13
CA LEU A 59 15.45 1.71 4.09
C LEU A 59 15.91 0.29 4.44
N ILE A 60 14.98 -0.65 4.59
CA ILE A 60 15.29 -2.06 4.80
C ILE A 60 16.02 -2.59 3.56
N GLY A 61 15.53 -2.32 2.35
CA GLY A 61 16.17 -2.71 1.09
C GLY A 61 17.59 -2.12 0.97
N TRP A 62 17.76 -0.84 1.28
CA TRP A 62 19.04 -0.16 1.31
C TRP A 62 20.01 -0.83 2.30
N ALA A 63 19.55 -1.11 3.53
CA ALA A 63 20.37 -1.77 4.55
C ALA A 63 20.75 -3.20 4.13
N PHE A 64 19.84 -3.95 3.48
CA PHE A 64 20.14 -5.28 2.98
C PHE A 64 21.22 -5.28 1.89
N VAL A 65 21.21 -4.29 0.99
CA VAL A 65 22.28 -4.14 -0.02
C VAL A 65 23.65 -3.98 0.65
N HIS A 66 23.69 -3.21 1.74
CA HIS A 66 24.97 -2.96 2.44
C HIS A 66 25.43 -4.13 3.34
N LEU A 67 24.50 -4.99 3.79
CA LEU A 67 24.78 -6.06 4.74
C LEU A 67 24.88 -7.46 4.12
N ALA A 68 24.10 -7.77 3.07
CA ALA A 68 24.02 -9.13 2.56
C ALA A 68 23.38 -9.24 1.16
N ILE A 69 24.06 -8.78 0.11
CA ILE A 69 23.56 -8.78 -1.28
C ILE A 69 23.06 -10.16 -1.76
N GLU A 70 23.80 -11.24 -1.46
CA GLU A 70 23.49 -12.58 -1.99
C GLU A 70 22.18 -13.18 -1.44
N LYS A 71 21.89 -13.01 -0.15
CA LYS A 71 20.68 -13.56 0.49
C LYS A 71 19.41 -12.81 0.10
N PHE A 72 19.53 -11.53 -0.19
CA PHE A 72 18.39 -10.71 -0.58
C PHE A 72 17.91 -11.00 -2.00
N MET A 73 18.82 -11.26 -2.92
CA MET A 73 18.47 -11.65 -4.30
C MET A 73 17.62 -12.92 -4.35
N ALA A 74 17.88 -13.88 -3.45
CA ALA A 74 17.05 -15.07 -3.32
C ALA A 74 15.63 -14.77 -2.81
N PHE A 75 15.50 -13.86 -1.83
CA PHE A 75 14.19 -13.49 -1.25
C PHE A 75 13.31 -12.73 -2.25
N ARG A 76 13.87 -11.87 -3.08
CA ARG A 76 13.15 -11.09 -4.11
C ARG A 76 12.25 -11.96 -4.99
N LYS A 77 12.63 -13.21 -5.22
CA LYS A 77 11.89 -14.19 -6.03
C LYS A 77 10.51 -14.54 -5.44
N PHE A 78 10.37 -14.46 -4.11
CA PHE A 78 9.15 -14.81 -3.39
C PHE A 78 8.20 -13.62 -3.19
N VAL A 79 8.70 -12.39 -3.35
CA VAL A 79 7.94 -11.15 -3.13
C VAL A 79 6.62 -11.11 -3.89
N PRO A 80 6.56 -11.38 -5.23
CA PRO A 80 5.31 -11.35 -5.98
C PRO A 80 4.29 -12.39 -5.50
N TRP A 81 4.76 -13.56 -5.05
CA TRP A 81 3.91 -14.62 -4.50
C TRP A 81 3.29 -14.24 -3.17
N ILE A 82 4.07 -13.61 -2.29
CA ILE A 82 3.62 -13.13 -0.98
C ILE A 82 2.58 -12.02 -1.18
N ALA A 83 2.85 -11.04 -2.05
CA ALA A 83 1.93 -9.96 -2.36
C ALA A 83 0.61 -10.49 -2.95
N LEU A 84 0.68 -11.41 -3.91
CA LEU A 84 -0.50 -12.05 -4.49
C LEU A 84 -1.34 -12.74 -3.40
N ALA A 85 -0.72 -13.60 -2.59
CA ALA A 85 -1.42 -14.34 -1.55
C ALA A 85 -2.13 -13.41 -0.54
N LEU A 86 -1.44 -12.35 -0.09
CA LEU A 86 -2.00 -11.38 0.85
C LEU A 86 -3.17 -10.60 0.25
N LEU A 87 -3.02 -10.08 -0.96
CA LEU A 87 -4.05 -9.26 -1.61
C LEU A 87 -5.25 -10.09 -2.06
N LEU A 88 -5.04 -11.34 -2.48
CA LEU A 88 -6.15 -12.29 -2.74
C LEU A 88 -6.91 -12.63 -1.46
N PHE A 89 -6.20 -12.86 -0.35
CA PHE A 89 -6.84 -13.14 0.94
C PHE A 89 -7.68 -11.96 1.43
N ILE A 90 -7.12 -10.73 1.38
CA ILE A 90 -7.80 -9.53 1.83
C ILE A 90 -8.97 -9.18 0.90
N GLY A 91 -8.73 -9.15 -0.40
CA GLY A 91 -9.73 -8.82 -1.42
C GLY A 91 -10.83 -9.87 -1.47
N GLY A 92 -10.50 -11.14 -1.42
CA GLY A 92 -11.46 -12.24 -1.38
C GLY A 92 -12.36 -12.17 -0.13
N LYS A 93 -11.80 -11.85 1.03
CA LYS A 93 -12.56 -11.63 2.26
C LYS A 93 -13.54 -10.45 2.13
N MET A 94 -13.10 -9.32 1.57
CA MET A 94 -13.97 -8.15 1.34
C MET A 94 -15.11 -8.47 0.38
N ILE A 95 -14.85 -9.22 -0.71
CA ILE A 95 -15.87 -9.67 -1.66
C ILE A 95 -16.89 -10.57 -0.96
N ALA A 96 -16.41 -11.56 -0.21
CA ALA A 96 -17.29 -12.49 0.51
C ALA A 96 -18.17 -11.79 1.55
N GLU A 97 -17.62 -10.82 2.28
CA GLU A 97 -18.38 -9.99 3.23
C GLU A 97 -19.42 -9.11 2.51
N GLY A 98 -19.04 -8.46 1.39
CA GLY A 98 -19.97 -7.64 0.60
C GLY A 98 -21.13 -8.46 0.02
N ILE A 99 -20.87 -9.67 -0.48
CA ILE A 99 -21.93 -10.56 -0.98
C ILE A 99 -22.85 -11.00 0.15
N ARG A 100 -22.29 -11.32 1.33
CA ARG A 100 -23.09 -11.71 2.50
C ARG A 100 -23.96 -10.57 3.01
N ASP A 101 -23.47 -9.34 2.97
CA ASP A 101 -24.21 -8.18 3.42
C ASP A 101 -25.34 -7.79 2.45
N ARG A 102 -25.26 -8.18 1.16
CA ARG A 102 -26.36 -8.09 0.20
C ARG A 102 -27.59 -8.89 0.62
N ALA A 103 -27.39 -10.01 1.29
CA ALA A 103 -28.47 -10.93 1.69
C ALA A 103 -29.15 -10.52 3.00
N LYS A 104 -28.63 -9.51 3.73
CA LYS A 104 -29.22 -9.01 4.98
C LYS A 104 -30.21 -7.88 4.73
N PRO A 105 -31.28 -7.77 5.55
CA PRO A 105 -32.15 -6.58 5.54
C PRO A 105 -31.34 -5.29 5.77
N GLU A 106 -31.76 -4.18 5.16
CA GLU A 106 -31.04 -2.90 5.24
C GLU A 106 -30.80 -2.41 6.70
N ASP A 107 -31.67 -2.77 7.63
CA ASP A 107 -31.56 -2.41 9.05
C ASP A 107 -30.51 -3.23 9.85
N GLU A 108 -30.03 -4.35 9.30
CA GLU A 108 -29.02 -5.22 9.92
C GLU A 108 -27.67 -5.20 9.21
N THR A 109 -27.54 -4.42 8.15
CA THR A 109 -26.24 -4.29 7.48
C THR A 109 -25.28 -3.52 8.39
N GLU A 110 -24.34 -4.23 9.01
CA GLU A 110 -23.17 -3.64 9.67
C GLU A 110 -22.28 -2.95 8.62
N PHE A 111 -22.82 -1.90 8.00
CA PHE A 111 -22.04 -1.03 7.13
C PHE A 111 -20.98 -0.35 7.99
N GLY A 112 -19.72 -0.54 7.65
CA GLY A 112 -18.62 0.05 8.36
C GLY A 112 -17.92 -0.90 9.33
N ARG A 113 -17.73 -2.17 8.93
CA ARG A 113 -16.90 -3.07 9.71
C ARG A 113 -15.49 -2.49 9.79
N LYS A 114 -15.15 -2.03 11.00
CA LYS A 114 -13.87 -1.37 11.25
C LYS A 114 -12.73 -2.29 10.86
N LEU A 115 -11.87 -1.82 9.98
CA LEU A 115 -10.63 -2.49 9.61
C LEU A 115 -9.83 -2.80 10.88
N GLY A 116 -9.58 -4.08 11.16
CA GLY A 116 -8.78 -4.50 12.30
C GLY A 116 -7.31 -4.11 12.09
N ILE A 117 -6.60 -3.80 13.17
CA ILE A 117 -5.19 -3.39 13.10
C ILE A 117 -4.32 -4.45 12.40
N ARG A 118 -4.59 -5.74 12.61
CA ARG A 118 -3.85 -6.83 11.95
C ARG A 118 -4.01 -6.79 10.43
N LEU A 119 -5.23 -6.54 9.95
CA LEU A 119 -5.51 -6.44 8.52
C LEU A 119 -4.86 -5.21 7.92
N LEU A 120 -4.85 -4.08 8.65
CA LEU A 120 -4.17 -2.85 8.24
C LEU A 120 -2.66 -3.08 8.09
N LEU A 121 -2.02 -3.76 9.04
CA LEU A 121 -0.59 -4.08 8.97
C LEU A 121 -0.28 -5.00 7.77
N LEU A 122 -1.12 -6.02 7.54
CA LEU A 122 -0.98 -6.90 6.37
C LEU A 122 -1.12 -6.13 5.05
N GLN A 123 -2.08 -5.19 4.97
CA GLN A 123 -2.22 -4.32 3.81
C GLN A 123 -0.98 -3.43 3.62
N GLY A 124 -0.45 -2.84 4.72
CA GLY A 124 0.76 -2.02 4.69
C GLY A 124 1.97 -2.80 4.15
N ILE A 125 2.18 -4.03 4.63
CA ILE A 125 3.22 -4.91 4.11
C ILE A 125 2.99 -5.21 2.63
N ALA A 126 1.78 -5.64 2.26
CA ALA A 126 1.48 -6.07 0.90
C ALA A 126 1.69 -4.95 -0.14
N THR A 127 1.30 -3.71 0.21
CA THR A 127 1.39 -2.54 -0.69
C THR A 127 2.77 -1.87 -0.73
N SER A 128 3.70 -2.25 0.16
CA SER A 128 5.04 -1.65 0.23
C SER A 128 6.16 -2.64 -0.10
N ILE A 129 5.80 -3.84 -0.55
CA ILE A 129 6.77 -4.86 -0.91
C ILE A 129 7.63 -4.42 -2.12
N ASP A 130 7.07 -3.73 -3.09
CA ASP A 130 7.76 -3.15 -4.23
C ASP A 130 8.74 -2.05 -3.81
N ALA A 131 8.41 -1.28 -2.77
CA ALA A 131 9.26 -0.26 -2.18
C ALA A 131 10.58 -0.84 -1.63
N LEU A 132 10.58 -2.11 -1.23
CA LEU A 132 11.81 -2.81 -0.87
C LEU A 132 12.82 -2.83 -2.03
N SER A 133 12.33 -2.98 -3.27
CA SER A 133 13.17 -2.96 -4.48
C SER A 133 13.77 -1.58 -4.76
N VAL A 134 13.11 -0.50 -4.34
CA VAL A 134 13.64 0.86 -4.46
C VAL A 134 14.88 1.05 -3.57
N GLY A 135 15.01 0.29 -2.48
CA GLY A 135 16.21 0.25 -1.68
C GLY A 135 17.49 -0.05 -2.48
N PHE A 136 17.39 -0.87 -3.55
CA PHE A 136 18.50 -1.10 -4.47
C PHE A 136 18.78 0.10 -5.36
N THR A 137 17.75 0.80 -5.81
CA THR A 137 17.90 2.00 -6.64
C THR A 137 18.61 3.12 -5.90
N ILE A 138 18.37 3.21 -4.58
CA ILE A 138 19.00 4.20 -3.70
C ILE A 138 20.23 3.64 -2.96
N ALA A 139 20.75 2.46 -3.37
CA ALA A 139 21.87 1.82 -2.70
C ALA A 139 23.16 2.65 -2.70
N GLU A 140 23.35 3.52 -3.71
CA GLU A 140 24.49 4.43 -3.78
C GLU A 140 24.34 5.67 -2.88
N TYR A 141 23.16 5.86 -2.25
CA TYR A 141 22.94 6.99 -1.36
C TYR A 141 23.63 6.75 -0.04
N ASP A 142 24.20 7.81 0.53
CA ASP A 142 24.63 7.80 1.91
C ASP A 142 23.41 7.70 2.84
N TRP A 143 23.66 7.38 4.10
CA TRP A 143 22.61 7.22 5.11
C TRP A 143 21.63 8.39 5.17
N LEU A 144 22.16 9.63 5.12
CA LEU A 144 21.33 10.83 5.25
C LEU A 144 20.43 11.03 4.01
N ALA A 145 20.97 10.84 2.80
CA ALA A 145 20.22 10.93 1.57
C ALA A 145 19.15 9.81 1.48
N ALA A 146 19.49 8.58 1.89
CA ALA A 146 18.53 7.48 1.92
C ALA A 146 17.37 7.77 2.89
N LEU A 147 17.67 8.34 4.07
CA LEU A 147 16.65 8.73 5.05
C LEU A 147 15.74 9.84 4.51
N ILE A 148 16.32 10.89 3.91
CA ILE A 148 15.55 11.99 3.30
C ILE A 148 14.65 11.47 2.18
N ALA A 149 15.18 10.64 1.30
CA ALA A 149 14.38 10.02 0.23
C ALA A 149 13.21 9.21 0.79
N ALA A 150 13.45 8.37 1.81
CA ALA A 150 12.42 7.57 2.46
C ALA A 150 11.33 8.44 3.12
N VAL A 151 11.70 9.55 3.77
CA VAL A 151 10.74 10.49 4.35
C VAL A 151 9.91 11.17 3.25
N LEU A 152 10.51 11.58 2.15
CA LEU A 152 9.79 12.18 1.02
C LEU A 152 8.79 11.19 0.41
N ILE A 153 9.18 9.93 0.22
CA ILE A 153 8.30 8.84 -0.22
C ILE A 153 7.13 8.68 0.75
N ALA A 154 7.40 8.61 2.07
CA ALA A 154 6.38 8.47 3.09
C ALA A 154 5.36 9.61 3.09
N VAL A 155 5.84 10.86 3.02
CA VAL A 155 4.98 12.05 3.00
C VAL A 155 4.12 12.08 1.74
N THR A 156 4.72 11.79 0.60
CA THR A 156 3.99 11.70 -0.69
C THR A 156 2.90 10.64 -0.62
N THR A 157 3.24 9.43 -0.17
CA THR A 157 2.29 8.32 0.01
C THR A 157 1.17 8.69 0.99
N PHE A 158 1.50 9.32 2.11
CA PHE A 158 0.53 9.73 3.10
C PHE A 158 -0.57 10.64 2.50
N PHE A 159 -0.18 11.67 1.75
CA PHE A 159 -1.15 12.57 1.12
C PHE A 159 -1.97 11.89 0.02
N ILE A 160 -1.33 11.04 -0.79
CA ILE A 160 -2.01 10.27 -1.84
C ILE A 160 -3.03 9.30 -1.22
N CYS A 161 -2.67 8.62 -0.13
CA CYS A 161 -3.57 7.72 0.59
C CYS A 161 -4.74 8.46 1.26
N ILE A 162 -4.53 9.68 1.78
CA ILE A 162 -5.63 10.53 2.27
C ILE A 162 -6.64 10.77 1.14
N ALA A 163 -6.17 11.17 -0.05
CA ALA A 163 -7.04 11.36 -1.19
C ALA A 163 -7.79 10.06 -1.55
N GLY A 164 -7.10 8.91 -1.53
CA GLY A 164 -7.70 7.59 -1.73
C GLY A 164 -8.84 7.30 -0.75
N VAL A 165 -8.60 7.43 0.56
CA VAL A 165 -9.63 7.20 1.58
C VAL A 165 -10.80 8.16 1.42
N LEU A 166 -10.56 9.45 1.18
CA LEU A 166 -11.63 10.45 1.03
C LEU A 166 -12.50 10.18 -0.19
N LEU A 167 -11.89 9.84 -1.32
CA LEU A 167 -12.60 9.42 -2.52
C LEU A 167 -13.40 8.14 -2.26
N GLY A 168 -12.78 7.14 -1.63
CA GLY A 168 -13.43 5.88 -1.28
C GLY A 168 -14.65 6.09 -0.38
N ARG A 169 -14.57 6.94 0.63
CA ARG A 169 -15.70 7.30 1.49
C ARG A 169 -16.87 7.91 0.70
N LYS A 170 -16.57 8.79 -0.24
CA LYS A 170 -17.60 9.43 -1.08
C LYS A 170 -18.30 8.39 -1.97
N PHE A 171 -17.57 7.46 -2.54
CA PHE A 171 -18.15 6.39 -3.35
C PHE A 171 -18.87 5.33 -2.49
N GLY A 172 -18.36 5.01 -1.32
CA GLY A 172 -18.94 4.01 -0.41
C GLY A 172 -20.33 4.38 0.07
N THR A 173 -20.61 5.66 0.33
CA THR A 173 -21.96 6.13 0.71
C THR A 173 -23.00 5.96 -0.38
N TRP A 174 -22.58 5.90 -1.63
CA TRP A 174 -23.47 5.74 -2.79
C TRP A 174 -23.69 4.28 -3.19
N LEU A 175 -22.69 3.42 -2.96
CA LEU A 175 -22.68 2.05 -3.46
C LEU A 175 -23.11 0.98 -2.45
N SER A 176 -23.18 1.30 -1.14
CA SER A 176 -23.55 0.33 -0.07
C SER A 176 -22.71 -0.97 -0.14
N TRP A 177 -23.31 -2.17 -0.07
CA TRP A 177 -22.63 -3.47 -0.12
C TRP A 177 -21.74 -3.65 -1.38
N ARG A 178 -22.13 -3.01 -2.49
CA ARG A 178 -21.35 -3.02 -3.74
C ARG A 178 -19.97 -2.40 -3.57
N ALA A 179 -19.82 -1.45 -2.62
CA ALA A 179 -18.52 -0.84 -2.33
C ALA A 179 -17.49 -1.86 -1.81
N SER A 180 -17.90 -2.74 -0.89
CA SER A 180 -17.01 -3.81 -0.38
C SER A 180 -16.62 -4.80 -1.47
N VAL A 181 -17.55 -5.15 -2.36
CA VAL A 181 -17.26 -6.02 -3.50
C VAL A 181 -16.29 -5.34 -4.47
N LEU A 182 -16.53 -4.07 -4.81
CA LEU A 182 -15.63 -3.31 -5.70
C LEU A 182 -14.24 -3.11 -5.08
N GLY A 183 -14.18 -2.75 -3.80
CA GLY A 183 -12.91 -2.60 -3.09
C GLY A 183 -12.11 -3.91 -3.06
N GLY A 184 -12.78 -5.01 -2.75
CA GLY A 184 -12.16 -6.33 -2.79
C GLY A 184 -11.69 -6.74 -4.19
N ALA A 185 -12.49 -6.44 -5.24
CA ALA A 185 -12.10 -6.70 -6.62
C ALA A 185 -10.86 -5.89 -7.03
N ILE A 186 -10.76 -4.63 -6.63
CA ILE A 186 -9.58 -3.79 -6.86
C ILE A 186 -8.33 -4.45 -6.25
N LEU A 187 -8.42 -4.92 -4.99
CA LEU A 187 -7.30 -5.58 -4.33
C LEU A 187 -6.86 -6.87 -5.04
N VAL A 188 -7.82 -7.67 -5.50
CA VAL A 188 -7.53 -8.89 -6.26
C VAL A 188 -6.82 -8.56 -7.57
N ILE A 189 -7.30 -7.55 -8.31
CA ILE A 189 -6.70 -7.11 -9.58
C ILE A 189 -5.27 -6.64 -9.35
N ILE A 190 -5.03 -5.81 -8.31
CA ILE A 190 -3.70 -5.32 -7.97
C ILE A 190 -2.78 -6.49 -7.61
N GLY A 191 -3.24 -7.46 -6.82
CA GLY A 191 -2.46 -8.65 -6.47
C GLY A 191 -2.02 -9.42 -7.71
N ILE A 192 -2.92 -9.60 -8.67
CA ILE A 192 -2.63 -10.25 -9.96
C ILE A 192 -1.64 -9.42 -10.79
N GLU A 193 -1.83 -8.10 -10.85
CA GLU A 193 -0.94 -7.19 -11.57
C GLU A 193 0.50 -7.25 -11.04
N ILE A 194 0.68 -7.15 -9.71
CA ILE A 194 1.99 -7.25 -9.06
C ILE A 194 2.63 -8.60 -9.37
N PHE A 195 1.86 -9.68 -9.32
CA PHE A 195 2.34 -11.02 -9.61
C PHE A 195 2.84 -11.16 -11.06
N ILE A 196 2.04 -10.70 -12.03
CA ILE A 196 2.38 -10.74 -13.45
C ILE A 196 3.64 -9.90 -13.72
N LYS A 197 3.70 -8.66 -13.21
CA LYS A 197 4.88 -7.80 -13.34
C LYS A 197 6.12 -8.45 -12.72
N GLY A 198 5.99 -9.04 -11.54
CA GLY A 198 7.09 -9.73 -10.87
C GLY A 198 7.58 -11.00 -11.56
N LEU A 199 6.74 -11.64 -12.41
CA LEU A 199 7.13 -12.77 -13.25
C LEU A 199 7.77 -12.35 -14.59
N LEU A 200 7.24 -11.27 -15.21
CA LEU A 200 7.67 -10.80 -16.52
C LEU A 200 8.98 -9.98 -16.48
N LEU A 201 9.30 -9.38 -15.31
CA LEU A 201 10.52 -8.59 -15.10
C LEU A 201 11.73 -9.48 -14.64
N LYS A 202 11.64 -10.78 -14.89
CA LYS A 202 12.76 -11.72 -14.77
C LYS A 202 13.57 -11.73 -16.10
#